data_33593fa6757bcce0df6cae298333a956
#
_entry.id   33593fa6757bcce0df6cae298333a956
#
_cell.length_a   1.000
_cell.length_b   1.000
_cell.length_c   1.000
_cell.angle_alpha   90.00
_cell.angle_beta   90.00
_cell.angle_gamma   90.00
#
_symmetry.space_group_name_H-M   'P 1'
#
loop_
_entity.id
_entity.type
_entity.pdbx_description
1 polymer ?
#
loop_
_entity_poly.entity_id
_entity_poly.type
_entity_poly.pdbx_seq_one_letter_code
_entity_poly.pdbx_strand_id
1 'polypeptide(L)'
;MRKAINPPNAPSAIGTYNQGIETDGLVFTSGQVGIDPSTGQLVGGGIDMQAAQTLKNIEAILSSVNIGKDSIAKLTVFVKNLDDFQSVNKAFENFFNGIEYPARSTVE
;
A
#
# COMPACT_ATOMS: atom_id res chain seq x y z
N MET A 1 -4.60 16.21 -16.82
CA MET A 1 -4.79 14.92 -17.50
C MET A 1 -4.28 13.80 -16.60
N ARG A 2 -4.99 12.71 -16.53
CA ARG A 2 -4.59 11.60 -15.67
C ARG A 2 -3.92 10.47 -16.46
N LYS A 3 -2.96 9.81 -15.81
CA LYS A 3 -2.21 8.68 -16.39
C LYS A 3 -2.38 7.44 -15.53
N ALA A 4 -2.66 6.31 -16.16
CA ALA A 4 -2.77 5.04 -15.46
C ALA A 4 -1.39 4.50 -15.07
N ILE A 5 -1.33 3.87 -13.89
CA ILE A 5 -0.12 3.24 -13.36
C ILE A 5 -0.47 1.78 -13.09
N ASN A 6 0.22 0.85 -13.73
CA ASN A 6 -0.06 -0.59 -13.60
C ASN A 6 1.24 -1.42 -13.69
N PRO A 7 2.15 -1.31 -12.70
CA PRO A 7 3.39 -2.08 -12.74
C PRO A 7 3.15 -3.58 -12.51
N PRO A 8 3.99 -4.44 -13.06
CA PRO A 8 3.84 -5.89 -12.90
C PRO A 8 4.24 -6.40 -11.52
N ASN A 9 4.99 -5.62 -10.74
CA ASN A 9 5.47 -6.04 -9.42
C ASN A 9 4.53 -5.63 -8.27
N ALA A 10 3.32 -5.20 -8.59
CA ALA A 10 2.22 -5.05 -7.64
C ALA A 10 1.05 -5.92 -8.13
N PRO A 11 0.10 -6.28 -7.26
CA PRO A 11 -1.02 -7.14 -7.66
C PRO A 11 -1.81 -6.51 -8.80
N SER A 12 -2.10 -7.32 -9.83
CA SER A 12 -2.89 -6.88 -10.98
C SER A 12 -4.29 -6.46 -10.54
N ALA A 13 -4.85 -5.46 -11.21
CA ALA A 13 -6.23 -5.06 -10.98
C ALA A 13 -7.16 -6.20 -11.39
N ILE A 14 -8.06 -6.59 -10.49
CA ILE A 14 -9.00 -7.69 -10.70
C ILE A 14 -10.38 -7.20 -11.13
N GLY A 15 -10.51 -5.94 -11.48
CA GLY A 15 -11.79 -5.35 -11.88
C GLY A 15 -11.58 -4.12 -12.74
N THR A 16 -12.58 -3.24 -12.71
CA THR A 16 -12.64 -2.08 -13.59
C THR A 16 -11.91 -0.88 -12.98
N TYR A 17 -10.61 -1.06 -12.66
CA TYR A 17 -9.80 0.01 -12.08
C TYR A 17 -8.32 -0.18 -12.45
N ASN A 18 -7.53 0.86 -12.29
CA ASN A 18 -6.08 0.81 -12.41
C ASN A 18 -5.46 0.68 -11.02
N GLN A 19 -4.24 0.20 -10.94
CA GLN A 19 -3.51 0.12 -9.67
C GLN A 19 -3.27 1.50 -9.09
N GLY A 20 -3.05 2.49 -9.94
CA GLY A 20 -2.89 3.87 -9.51
C GLY A 20 -3.15 4.84 -10.66
N ILE A 21 -3.27 6.10 -10.30
CA ILE A 21 -3.47 7.22 -11.24
C ILE A 21 -2.54 8.36 -10.83
N GLU A 22 -1.85 8.90 -11.82
CA GLU A 22 -1.05 10.11 -11.65
C GLU A 22 -1.76 11.28 -12.32
N THR A 23 -1.93 12.37 -11.60
CA THR A 23 -2.54 13.60 -12.12
C THR A 23 -2.04 14.81 -11.35
N ASP A 24 -1.66 15.86 -12.05
CA ASP A 24 -1.26 17.16 -11.46
C ASP A 24 -0.20 17.03 -10.36
N GLY A 25 0.78 16.16 -10.56
CA GLY A 25 1.85 15.95 -9.59
C GLY A 25 1.48 15.11 -8.40
N LEU A 26 0.28 14.55 -8.36
CA LEU A 26 -0.20 13.68 -7.30
C LEU A 26 -0.38 12.26 -7.83
N VAL A 27 -0.22 11.29 -6.94
CA VAL A 27 -0.50 9.89 -7.26
C VAL A 27 -1.52 9.36 -6.27
N PHE A 28 -2.54 8.71 -6.80
CA PHE A 28 -3.56 8.03 -6.01
C PHE A 28 -3.46 6.53 -6.32
N THR A 29 -3.39 5.69 -5.30
CA THR A 29 -3.40 4.25 -5.52
C THR A 29 -4.77 3.68 -5.20
N SER A 30 -5.15 2.64 -5.92
CA SER A 30 -6.28 1.82 -5.51
C SER A 30 -5.94 1.11 -4.20
N GLY A 31 -6.96 0.68 -3.47
CA GLY A 31 -6.76 -0.05 -2.23
C GLY A 31 -5.89 -1.27 -2.45
N GLN A 32 -4.94 -1.49 -1.55
CA GLN A 32 -4.07 -2.65 -1.58
C GLN A 32 -4.34 -3.53 -0.37
N VAL A 33 -4.20 -4.82 -0.57
CA VAL A 33 -4.27 -5.82 0.49
C VAL A 33 -3.00 -6.67 0.42
N GLY A 34 -2.83 -7.59 1.35
CA GLY A 34 -1.61 -8.37 1.46
C GLY A 34 -1.47 -9.49 0.44
N ILE A 35 -1.68 -9.20 -0.82
CA ILE A 35 -1.54 -10.18 -1.90
C ILE A 35 -0.10 -10.15 -2.43
N ASP A 36 0.50 -11.32 -2.53
CA ASP A 36 1.80 -11.49 -3.17
C ASP A 36 1.60 -11.39 -4.68
N PRO A 37 2.21 -10.40 -5.36
CA PRO A 37 1.99 -10.24 -6.80
C PRO A 37 2.52 -11.40 -7.64
N SER A 38 3.45 -12.20 -7.11
CA SER A 38 4.00 -13.34 -7.85
C SER A 38 3.07 -14.54 -7.83
N THR A 39 2.19 -14.66 -6.84
CA THR A 39 1.26 -15.79 -6.70
C THR A 39 -0.20 -15.41 -6.92
N GLY A 40 -0.54 -14.14 -6.73
CA GLY A 40 -1.92 -13.68 -6.75
C GLY A 40 -2.70 -14.09 -5.51
N GLN A 41 -2.02 -14.57 -4.46
CA GLN A 41 -2.64 -15.09 -3.23
C GLN A 41 -2.32 -14.20 -2.06
N LEU A 42 -3.22 -14.14 -1.08
CA LEU A 42 -2.99 -13.48 0.18
C LEU A 42 -1.83 -14.16 0.90
N VAL A 43 -0.89 -13.38 1.43
CA VAL A 43 0.25 -13.96 2.15
C VAL A 43 -0.19 -14.61 3.45
N GLY A 44 0.50 -15.69 3.83
CA GLY A 44 0.30 -16.32 5.13
C GLY A 44 1.00 -15.54 6.24
N GLY A 45 0.84 -15.99 7.48
CA GLY A 45 1.52 -15.39 8.62
C GLY A 45 0.72 -14.35 9.38
N GLY A 46 -0.56 -14.19 9.05
CA GLY A 46 -1.47 -13.32 9.78
C GLY A 46 -1.35 -11.85 9.43
N ILE A 47 -1.90 -11.01 10.30
CA ILE A 47 -2.05 -9.58 10.04
C ILE A 47 -0.70 -8.86 9.89
N ASP A 48 0.32 -9.30 10.63
CA ASP A 48 1.66 -8.70 10.53
C ASP A 48 2.20 -8.82 9.11
N MET A 49 2.10 -10.01 8.55
CA MET A 49 2.60 -10.28 7.20
C MET A 49 1.72 -9.62 6.13
N GLN A 50 0.42 -9.58 6.35
CA GLN A 50 -0.50 -8.92 5.44
C GLN A 50 -0.23 -7.42 5.37
N ALA A 51 -0.02 -6.79 6.52
CA ALA A 51 0.27 -5.35 6.58
C ALA A 51 1.60 -5.04 5.88
N ALA A 52 2.63 -5.84 6.14
CA ALA A 52 3.94 -5.65 5.51
C ALA A 52 3.83 -5.78 3.99
N GLN A 53 3.12 -6.78 3.49
CA GLN A 53 2.95 -6.98 2.06
C GLN A 53 2.13 -5.87 1.41
N THR A 54 1.09 -5.40 2.09
CA THR A 54 0.27 -4.29 1.62
C THR A 54 1.12 -3.04 1.38
N LEU A 55 1.96 -2.69 2.33
CA LEU A 55 2.84 -1.53 2.21
C LEU A 55 3.87 -1.72 1.08
N LYS A 56 4.38 -2.92 0.94
CA LYS A 56 5.31 -3.27 -0.14
C LYS A 56 4.64 -3.11 -1.52
N ASN A 57 3.37 -3.50 -1.63
CA ASN A 57 2.62 -3.34 -2.87
C ASN A 57 2.43 -1.86 -3.23
N ILE A 58 2.12 -1.03 -2.23
CA ILE A 58 2.01 0.42 -2.42
C ILE A 58 3.34 0.99 -2.90
N GLU A 59 4.44 0.59 -2.26
CA GLU A 59 5.77 1.03 -2.65
C GLU A 59 6.09 0.67 -4.10
N ALA A 60 5.71 -0.53 -4.53
CA ALA A 60 5.93 -0.97 -5.91
C ALA A 60 5.19 -0.09 -6.92
N ILE A 61 3.96 0.29 -6.61
CA ILE A 61 3.18 1.19 -7.48
C ILE A 61 3.87 2.55 -7.59
N LEU A 62 4.27 3.12 -6.45
CA LEU A 62 4.92 4.44 -6.41
C LEU A 62 6.28 4.40 -7.11
N SER A 63 7.06 3.37 -6.90
CA SER A 63 8.39 3.23 -7.50
C SER A 63 8.33 3.19 -9.01
N SER A 64 7.24 2.67 -9.59
CA SER A 64 7.09 2.60 -11.03
C SER A 64 7.01 3.99 -11.69
N VAL A 65 6.71 5.03 -10.90
CA VAL A 65 6.70 6.42 -11.36
C VAL A 65 7.74 7.26 -10.62
N ASN A 66 8.78 6.62 -10.07
CA ASN A 66 9.92 7.25 -9.42
C ASN A 66 9.55 8.04 -8.16
N ILE A 67 8.57 7.57 -7.41
CA ILE A 67 8.17 8.16 -6.14
C ILE A 67 8.56 7.21 -5.03
N GLY A 68 9.26 7.72 -4.02
CA GLY A 68 9.65 6.94 -2.85
C GLY A 68 8.60 7.02 -1.75
N LYS A 69 8.71 6.12 -0.78
CA LYS A 69 7.79 6.07 0.35
C LYS A 69 7.87 7.31 1.25
N ASP A 70 8.96 8.06 1.17
CA ASP A 70 9.11 9.33 1.88
C ASP A 70 8.18 10.44 1.34
N SER A 71 7.58 10.22 0.19
CA SER A 71 6.62 11.15 -0.40
C SER A 71 5.16 10.79 -0.11
N ILE A 72 4.92 9.73 0.64
CA ILE A 72 3.54 9.36 1.02
C ILE A 72 3.02 10.38 2.02
N ALA A 73 1.94 11.07 1.67
CA ALA A 73 1.35 12.11 2.51
C ALA A 73 0.31 11.55 3.48
N LYS A 74 -0.51 10.61 3.02
CA LYS A 74 -1.63 10.08 3.82
C LYS A 74 -1.91 8.63 3.46
N LEU A 75 -2.11 7.81 4.49
CA LEU A 75 -2.61 6.45 4.35
C LEU A 75 -3.91 6.30 5.14
N THR A 76 -4.90 5.66 4.52
CA THR A 76 -6.11 5.23 5.21
C THR A 76 -6.05 3.72 5.30
N VAL A 77 -6.14 3.19 6.51
CA VAL A 77 -6.01 1.76 6.80
C VAL A 77 -7.35 1.23 7.25
N PHE A 78 -7.83 0.19 6.56
CA PHE A 78 -9.05 -0.51 6.93
C PHE A 78 -8.67 -1.85 7.52
N VAL A 79 -9.09 -2.11 8.75
CA VAL A 79 -8.85 -3.37 9.44
C VAL A 79 -10.17 -4.04 9.79
N LYS A 80 -10.17 -5.37 9.82
CA LYS A 80 -11.35 -6.11 10.22
C LYS A 80 -11.61 -5.99 11.72
N ASN A 81 -10.55 -5.80 12.50
CA ASN A 81 -10.64 -5.72 13.96
C ASN A 81 -9.61 -4.68 14.44
N LEU A 82 -10.07 -3.69 15.21
CA LEU A 82 -9.18 -2.67 15.78
C LEU A 82 -8.18 -3.23 16.77
N ASP A 83 -8.38 -4.45 17.27
CA ASP A 83 -7.37 -5.13 18.09
C ASP A 83 -6.06 -5.38 17.32
N ASP A 84 -6.10 -5.31 16.00
CA ASP A 84 -4.91 -5.45 15.15
C ASP A 84 -4.11 -4.16 15.02
N PHE A 85 -4.51 -3.09 15.73
CA PHE A 85 -3.86 -1.78 15.64
C PHE A 85 -2.36 -1.85 15.93
N GLN A 86 -1.95 -2.64 16.92
CA GLN A 86 -0.53 -2.79 17.27
C GLN A 86 0.27 -3.44 16.13
N SER A 87 -0.30 -4.43 15.46
CA SER A 87 0.35 -5.08 14.33
C SER A 87 0.53 -4.11 13.16
N VAL A 88 -0.47 -3.26 12.92
CA VAL A 88 -0.40 -2.22 11.89
C VAL A 88 0.70 -1.21 12.24
N ASN A 89 0.76 -0.77 13.51
CA ASN A 89 1.80 0.14 13.96
C ASN A 89 3.20 -0.44 13.75
N LYS A 90 3.38 -1.71 14.07
CA LYS A 90 4.67 -2.38 13.90
C LYS A 90 5.08 -2.43 12.43
N ALA A 91 4.14 -2.73 11.55
CA ALA A 91 4.40 -2.74 10.11
C ALA A 91 4.82 -1.35 9.62
N PHE A 92 4.17 -0.29 10.11
CA PHE A 92 4.50 1.08 9.77
C PHE A 92 5.90 1.46 10.29
N GLU A 93 6.24 1.08 11.52
CA GLU A 93 7.57 1.32 12.08
C GLU A 93 8.65 0.72 11.20
N ASN A 94 8.46 -0.51 10.77
CA ASN A 94 9.44 -1.20 9.92
C ASN A 94 9.51 -0.58 8.54
N PHE A 95 8.37 -0.26 7.94
CA PHE A 95 8.32 0.27 6.58
C PHE A 95 8.90 1.68 6.49
N PHE A 96 8.58 2.54 7.44
CA PHE A 96 9.03 3.94 7.47
C PHE A 96 10.27 4.16 8.34
N ASN A 97 11.04 3.11 8.58
CA ASN A 97 12.23 3.22 9.43
C ASN A 97 13.18 4.29 8.89
N GLY A 98 13.48 5.27 9.74
CA GLY A 98 14.35 6.40 9.37
C GLY A 98 13.66 7.48 8.52
N ILE A 99 12.36 7.37 8.32
CA ILE A 99 11.57 8.30 7.53
C ILE A 99 10.44 8.84 8.41
N GLU A 100 10.10 10.11 8.24
CA GLU A 100 8.98 10.71 8.96
C GLU A 100 7.67 10.04 8.55
N TYR A 101 6.82 9.73 9.52
CA TYR A 101 5.55 9.04 9.26
C TYR A 101 4.57 9.93 8.48
N PRO A 102 3.81 9.36 7.56
CA PRO A 102 2.71 10.10 6.93
C PRO A 102 1.53 10.26 7.90
N ALA A 103 0.58 11.08 7.51
CA ALA A 103 -0.70 11.12 8.22
C ALA A 103 -1.43 9.80 8.01
N ARG A 104 -2.26 9.39 8.97
CA ARG A 104 -2.96 8.11 8.91
C ARG A 104 -4.32 8.17 9.59
N SER A 105 -5.30 7.49 9.00
CA SER A 105 -6.53 7.11 9.68
C SER A 105 -6.64 5.60 9.66
N THR A 106 -7.06 5.01 10.77
CA THR A 106 -7.27 3.57 10.88
C THR A 106 -8.72 3.35 11.27
N VAL A 107 -9.45 2.58 10.47
CA VAL A 107 -10.88 2.33 10.68
C VAL A 107 -11.19 0.84 10.58
N GLU A 108 -12.19 0.41 11.35
CA GLU A 108 -12.69 -0.96 11.34
C GLU A 108 -13.79 -1.14 10.31
#